data_d0117d83b82060b8990340104fc97bda
#
_entry.id   d0117d83b82060b8990340104fc97bda
#
_cell.length_a   1.000
_cell.length_b   1.000
_cell.length_c   1.000
_cell.angle_alpha   90.00
_cell.angle_beta   90.00
_cell.angle_gamma   90.00
#
_symmetry.space_group_name_H-M   'P 1'
#
loop_
_entity.id
_entity.type
_entity.pdbx_description
1 polymer ?
#
loop_
_entity_poly.entity_id
_entity_poly.type
_entity_poly.pdbx_seq_one_letter_code
_entity_poly.pdbx_strand_id
1 'polypeptide(L)'
;METAESEKTRFEVECEFVQALANPNYLNFLAQRGYFKEEYFVNYLRYLLYWKQPQYARCLKFPQCLHMLEALQSQQFRDAMAYGPSAKYVEDQVVLQWQFYLRKRNRLFMMPGEEGQDLEESDEDADNKQKDTDDEEDEDMVKAADTEAAESETTSTK
;
A
#
# COMPACT_ATOMS: atom_id res chain seq x y z
N MET A 1 -36.26 -14.45 8.97
CA MET A 1 -35.71 -13.88 10.23
C MET A 1 -34.24 -14.26 10.27
N GLU A 2 -33.37 -13.29 10.19
CA GLU A 2 -31.94 -13.51 10.42
C GLU A 2 -31.75 -13.86 11.91
N THR A 3 -31.01 -14.91 12.22
CA THR A 3 -30.76 -15.29 13.60
C THR A 3 -29.66 -14.39 14.19
N ALA A 4 -29.65 -14.13 15.50
CA ALA A 4 -28.61 -13.33 16.16
C ALA A 4 -27.20 -13.88 15.93
N GLU A 5 -27.06 -15.19 15.71
CA GLU A 5 -25.82 -15.84 15.38
C GLU A 5 -25.36 -15.52 13.92
N SER A 6 -26.30 -15.42 12.98
CA SER A 6 -26.04 -14.98 11.61
C SER A 6 -25.58 -13.51 11.56
N GLU A 7 -26.20 -12.64 12.35
CA GLU A 7 -25.79 -11.23 12.43
C GLU A 7 -24.39 -11.07 13.04
N LYS A 8 -24.05 -11.85 14.07
CA LYS A 8 -22.73 -11.85 14.67
C LYS A 8 -21.67 -12.31 13.68
N THR A 9 -21.93 -13.42 12.97
CA THR A 9 -20.98 -13.94 11.96
C THR A 9 -20.78 -12.95 10.83
N ARG A 10 -21.85 -12.29 10.36
CA ARG A 10 -21.76 -11.24 9.35
C ARG A 10 -20.91 -10.07 9.82
N PHE A 11 -21.12 -9.60 11.05
CA PHE A 11 -20.32 -8.52 11.63
C PHE A 11 -18.83 -8.88 11.71
N GLU A 12 -18.50 -10.09 12.12
CA GLU A 12 -17.12 -10.57 12.20
C GLU A 12 -16.47 -10.61 10.82
N VAL A 13 -17.15 -11.17 9.82
CA VAL A 13 -16.66 -11.24 8.44
C VAL A 13 -16.46 -9.84 7.84
N GLU A 14 -17.42 -8.94 8.02
CA GLU A 14 -17.30 -7.57 7.54
C GLU A 14 -16.15 -6.83 8.25
N CYS A 15 -15.96 -7.03 9.55
CA CYS A 15 -14.87 -6.45 10.31
C CYS A 15 -13.50 -6.91 9.77
N GLU A 16 -13.34 -8.20 9.51
CA GLU A 16 -12.11 -8.74 8.94
C GLU A 16 -11.87 -8.21 7.53
N PHE A 17 -12.89 -8.19 6.70
CA PHE A 17 -12.80 -7.67 5.34
C PHE A 17 -12.41 -6.19 5.32
N VAL A 18 -13.07 -5.35 6.13
CA VAL A 18 -12.75 -3.91 6.22
C VAL A 18 -11.31 -3.71 6.66
N GLN A 19 -10.83 -4.48 7.63
CA GLN A 19 -9.43 -4.40 8.09
C GLN A 19 -8.44 -4.87 7.03
N ALA A 20 -8.79 -5.86 6.21
CA ALA A 20 -7.96 -6.31 5.11
C ALA A 20 -7.73 -5.21 4.05
N LEU A 21 -8.67 -4.27 3.90
CA LEU A 21 -8.52 -3.12 3.00
C LEU A 21 -7.39 -2.15 3.44
N ALA A 22 -6.88 -2.25 4.67
CA ALA A 22 -5.71 -1.48 5.09
C ALA A 22 -4.42 -1.89 4.37
N ASN A 23 -4.40 -3.06 3.73
CA ASN A 23 -3.24 -3.57 3.01
C ASN A 23 -3.29 -3.17 1.53
N PRO A 24 -2.40 -2.28 1.04
CA PRO A 24 -2.37 -1.85 -0.35
C PRO A 24 -2.12 -2.99 -1.36
N ASN A 25 -1.35 -4.01 -0.97
CA ASN A 25 -1.11 -5.18 -1.83
C ASN A 25 -2.38 -6.02 -2.02
N TYR A 26 -3.23 -6.08 -0.99
CA TYR A 26 -4.55 -6.72 -1.12
C TYR A 26 -5.47 -5.93 -2.04
N LEU A 27 -5.45 -4.59 -1.97
CA LEU A 27 -6.19 -3.74 -2.90
C LEU A 27 -5.72 -3.93 -4.34
N ASN A 28 -4.41 -4.02 -4.56
CA ASN A 28 -3.85 -4.32 -5.88
C ASN A 28 -4.33 -5.68 -6.40
N PHE A 29 -4.33 -6.70 -5.56
CA PHE A 29 -4.86 -8.02 -5.90
C PHE A 29 -6.33 -7.96 -6.33
N LEU A 30 -7.18 -7.27 -5.57
CA LEU A 30 -8.60 -7.10 -5.91
C LEU A 30 -8.78 -6.35 -7.24
N ALA A 31 -7.97 -5.32 -7.48
CA ALA A 31 -7.99 -4.54 -8.71
C ALA A 31 -7.59 -5.40 -9.93
N GLN A 32 -6.50 -6.17 -9.82
CA GLN A 32 -6.03 -7.07 -10.88
C GLN A 32 -7.03 -8.20 -11.19
N ARG A 33 -7.74 -8.68 -10.19
CA ARG A 33 -8.81 -9.67 -10.34
C ARG A 33 -10.10 -9.09 -10.92
N GLY A 34 -10.18 -7.75 -11.06
CA GLY A 34 -11.31 -7.07 -11.68
C GLY A 34 -12.49 -6.81 -10.74
N TYR A 35 -12.39 -7.11 -9.43
CA TYR A 35 -13.49 -6.88 -8.48
C TYR A 35 -13.98 -5.44 -8.47
N PHE A 36 -13.10 -4.46 -8.67
CA PHE A 36 -13.48 -3.05 -8.68
C PHE A 36 -14.24 -2.60 -9.94
N LYS A 37 -14.35 -3.46 -10.96
CA LYS A 37 -15.18 -3.23 -12.15
C LYS A 37 -16.62 -3.71 -11.96
N GLU A 38 -16.84 -4.58 -10.97
CA GLU A 38 -18.14 -5.17 -10.70
C GLU A 38 -19.00 -4.21 -9.87
N GLU A 39 -20.14 -3.83 -10.40
CA GLU A 39 -21.03 -2.86 -9.76
C GLU A 39 -21.52 -3.32 -8.38
N TYR A 40 -21.83 -4.60 -8.22
CA TYR A 40 -22.26 -5.16 -6.94
C TYR A 40 -21.17 -5.03 -5.88
N PHE A 41 -19.89 -5.18 -6.25
CA PHE A 41 -18.77 -5.04 -5.33
C PHE A 41 -18.55 -3.58 -4.93
N VAL A 42 -18.65 -2.65 -5.87
CA VAL A 42 -18.56 -1.20 -5.60
C VAL A 42 -19.72 -0.76 -4.67
N ASN A 43 -20.93 -1.29 -4.89
CA ASN A 43 -22.07 -1.03 -4.02
C ASN A 43 -21.85 -1.61 -2.61
N TYR A 44 -21.22 -2.78 -2.51
CA TYR A 44 -20.84 -3.35 -1.22
C TYR A 44 -19.81 -2.48 -0.49
N LEU A 45 -18.78 -1.98 -1.16
CA LEU A 45 -17.84 -1.02 -0.57
C LEU A 45 -18.53 0.26 -0.07
N ARG A 46 -19.56 0.72 -0.79
CA ARG A 46 -20.37 1.87 -0.38
C ARG A 46 -21.20 1.55 0.87
N TYR A 47 -21.80 0.37 0.90
CA TYR A 47 -22.52 -0.11 2.07
C TYR A 47 -21.61 -0.15 3.31
N LEU A 48 -20.39 -0.61 3.20
CA LEU A 48 -19.43 -0.71 4.31
C LEU A 48 -19.01 0.65 4.90
N LEU A 49 -19.34 1.78 4.30
CA LEU A 49 -19.05 3.10 4.87
C LEU A 49 -19.67 3.34 6.24
N TYR A 50 -20.65 2.54 6.67
CA TYR A 50 -21.21 2.63 8.00
C TYR A 50 -20.15 2.34 9.10
N TRP A 51 -19.07 1.61 8.76
CA TRP A 51 -17.94 1.38 9.67
C TRP A 51 -17.22 2.66 10.11
N LYS A 52 -17.44 3.80 9.41
CA LYS A 52 -16.95 5.12 9.85
C LYS A 52 -17.66 5.66 11.08
N GLN A 53 -18.80 5.11 11.45
CA GLN A 53 -19.50 5.53 12.67
C GLN A 53 -18.67 5.15 13.91
N PRO A 54 -18.60 6.03 14.94
CA PRO A 54 -17.73 5.83 16.09
C PRO A 54 -17.93 4.50 16.83
N GLN A 55 -19.16 4.01 16.83
CA GLN A 55 -19.51 2.73 17.48
C GLN A 55 -18.87 1.51 16.82
N TYR A 56 -18.65 1.55 15.51
CA TYR A 56 -18.00 0.49 14.73
C TYR A 56 -16.50 0.73 14.58
N ALA A 57 -16.09 1.98 14.32
CA ALA A 57 -14.70 2.36 14.13
C ALA A 57 -13.79 1.96 15.29
N ARG A 58 -14.29 2.02 16.54
CA ARG A 58 -13.56 1.59 17.74
C ARG A 58 -13.26 0.09 17.79
N CYS A 59 -13.97 -0.73 17.01
CA CYS A 59 -13.75 -2.17 16.93
C CYS A 59 -12.59 -2.53 15.99
N LEU A 60 -12.09 -1.56 15.19
CA LEU A 60 -11.05 -1.78 14.20
C LEU A 60 -9.66 -1.67 14.82
N LYS A 61 -8.83 -2.68 14.56
CA LYS A 61 -7.42 -2.70 14.96
C LYS A 61 -6.57 -1.77 14.08
N PHE A 62 -6.95 -1.65 12.80
CA PHE A 62 -6.23 -0.87 11.80
C PHE A 62 -7.11 0.26 11.24
N PRO A 63 -7.22 1.41 11.92
CA PRO A 63 -8.14 2.49 11.53
C PRO A 63 -7.85 3.07 10.13
N GLN A 64 -6.65 2.85 9.58
CA GLN A 64 -6.28 3.23 8.22
C GLN A 64 -7.18 2.60 7.15
N CYS A 65 -7.80 1.45 7.44
CA CYS A 65 -8.75 0.81 6.53
C CYS A 65 -9.93 1.73 6.17
N LEU A 66 -10.34 2.62 7.08
CA LEU A 66 -11.42 3.57 6.82
C LEU A 66 -11.03 4.63 5.78
N HIS A 67 -9.77 5.07 5.77
CA HIS A 67 -9.26 5.97 4.74
C HIS A 67 -9.19 5.27 3.37
N MET A 68 -8.73 4.02 3.36
CA MET A 68 -8.70 3.23 2.13
C MET A 68 -10.11 2.97 1.61
N LEU A 69 -11.05 2.64 2.49
CA LEU A 69 -12.46 2.43 2.14
C LEU A 69 -13.09 3.69 1.53
N GLU A 70 -12.74 4.86 2.04
CA GLU A 70 -13.19 6.14 1.49
C GLU A 70 -12.55 6.45 0.13
N ALA A 71 -11.25 6.24 -0.01
CA ALA A 71 -10.53 6.41 -1.27
C ALA A 71 -11.08 5.46 -2.37
N LEU A 72 -11.48 4.24 -2.01
CA LEU A 72 -12.09 3.27 -2.91
C LEU A 72 -13.47 3.70 -3.46
N GLN A 73 -14.11 4.75 -2.91
CA GLN A 73 -15.31 5.31 -3.52
C GLN A 73 -15.00 6.04 -4.84
N SER A 74 -13.76 6.53 -5.00
CA SER A 74 -13.29 7.14 -6.25
C SER A 74 -12.93 6.07 -7.29
N GLN A 75 -13.48 6.18 -8.50
CA GLN A 75 -13.11 5.30 -9.62
C GLN A 75 -11.63 5.44 -9.97
N GLN A 76 -11.11 6.67 -10.00
CA GLN A 76 -9.71 6.93 -10.32
C GLN A 76 -8.76 6.19 -9.38
N PHE A 77 -9.09 6.16 -8.08
CA PHE A 77 -8.29 5.42 -7.10
C PHE A 77 -8.37 3.90 -7.34
N ARG A 78 -9.56 3.36 -7.61
CA ARG A 78 -9.72 1.94 -7.93
C ARG A 78 -8.92 1.53 -9.17
N ASP A 79 -8.93 2.35 -10.21
CA ASP A 79 -8.17 2.10 -11.45
C ASP A 79 -6.67 2.20 -11.21
N ALA A 80 -6.22 3.19 -10.42
CA ALA A 80 -4.82 3.35 -10.05
C ALA A 80 -4.27 2.16 -9.25
N MET A 81 -5.08 1.54 -8.38
CA MET A 81 -4.67 0.39 -7.58
C MET A 81 -4.39 -0.87 -8.41
N ALA A 82 -4.84 -0.95 -9.66
CA ALA A 82 -4.49 -2.04 -10.59
C ALA A 82 -3.01 -2.00 -10.99
N TYR A 83 -2.36 -0.85 -10.89
CA TYR A 83 -0.96 -0.65 -11.22
C TYR A 83 -0.07 -0.88 -9.98
N GLY A 84 0.83 -1.87 -10.03
CA GLY A 84 1.66 -2.27 -8.89
C GLY A 84 2.45 -1.13 -8.24
N PRO A 85 3.16 -0.27 -9.01
CA PRO A 85 3.87 0.89 -8.45
C PRO A 85 2.99 1.85 -7.66
N SER A 86 1.71 2.01 -8.03
CA SER A 86 0.76 2.83 -7.26
C SER A 86 0.45 2.22 -5.89
N ALA A 87 0.29 0.89 -5.84
CA ALA A 87 0.09 0.18 -4.58
C ALA A 87 1.33 0.30 -3.69
N LYS A 88 2.53 0.16 -4.27
CA LYS A 88 3.80 0.36 -3.55
C LYS A 88 3.93 1.78 -3.00
N TYR A 89 3.60 2.79 -3.80
CA TYR A 89 3.60 4.18 -3.34
C TYR A 89 2.66 4.38 -2.13
N VAL A 90 1.45 3.83 -2.17
CA VAL A 90 0.50 3.90 -1.04
C VAL A 90 1.05 3.18 0.19
N GLU A 91 1.70 2.03 0.02
CA GLU A 91 2.35 1.29 1.10
C GLU A 91 3.44 2.14 1.77
N ASP A 92 4.32 2.75 0.98
CA ASP A 92 5.40 3.60 1.46
C ASP A 92 4.84 4.83 2.21
N GLN A 93 3.78 5.45 1.70
CA GLN A 93 3.10 6.56 2.38
C GLN A 93 2.51 6.16 3.73
N VAL A 94 1.96 4.95 3.86
CA VAL A 94 1.43 4.44 5.12
C VAL A 94 2.57 4.22 6.13
N VAL A 95 3.69 3.66 5.70
CA VAL A 95 4.88 3.44 6.54
C VAL A 95 5.47 4.78 7.00
N LEU A 96 5.67 5.73 6.08
CA LEU A 96 6.17 7.07 6.38
C LEU A 96 5.25 7.81 7.34
N GLN A 97 3.95 7.77 7.12
CA GLN A 97 2.98 8.39 8.02
C GLN A 97 3.10 7.82 9.44
N TRP A 98 3.29 6.52 9.58
CA TRP A 98 3.46 5.87 10.88
C TRP A 98 4.75 6.32 11.59
N GLN A 99 5.86 6.40 10.89
CA GLN A 99 7.15 6.89 11.41
C GLN A 99 7.06 8.35 11.85
N PHE A 100 6.51 9.21 10.99
CA PHE A 100 6.34 10.64 11.31
C PHE A 100 5.33 10.89 12.42
N TYR A 101 4.30 10.06 12.54
CA TYR A 101 3.32 10.16 13.62
C TYR A 101 3.97 10.00 14.99
N LEU A 102 4.85 9.03 15.17
CA LEU A 102 5.57 8.82 16.42
C LEU A 102 6.48 10.00 16.76
N ARG A 103 7.25 10.50 15.79
CA ARG A 103 8.10 11.68 15.96
C ARG A 103 7.27 12.91 16.34
N LYS A 104 6.21 13.18 15.61
CA LYS A 104 5.31 14.31 15.89
C LYS A 104 4.64 14.20 17.24
N ARG A 105 4.21 13.01 17.63
CA ARG A 105 3.61 12.76 18.93
C ARG A 105 4.61 12.98 20.06
N ASN A 106 5.82 12.47 19.96
CA ASN A 106 6.87 12.67 20.96
C ASN A 106 7.19 14.16 21.12
N ARG A 107 7.31 14.91 20.02
CA ARG A 107 7.53 16.36 20.03
C ARG A 107 6.41 17.14 20.72
N LEU A 108 5.15 16.69 20.62
CA LEU A 108 4.03 17.31 21.34
C LEU A 108 4.06 17.07 22.85
N PHE A 109 4.74 16.02 23.33
CA PHE A 109 4.91 15.72 24.75
C PHE A 109 6.21 16.27 25.34
N MET A 110 7.15 16.72 24.51
CA MET A 110 8.36 17.42 24.98
C MET A 110 7.98 18.83 25.43
N MET A 111 8.48 19.21 26.63
CA MET A 111 8.26 20.55 27.15
C MET A 111 8.96 21.60 26.28
N PRO A 112 8.39 22.81 26.14
CA PRO A 112 9.08 23.90 25.43
C PRO A 112 10.39 24.22 26.15
N GLY A 113 11.52 23.86 25.56
CA GLY A 113 12.87 24.06 26.12
C GLY A 113 13.83 22.89 25.95
N GLU A 114 13.33 21.70 25.62
CA GLU A 114 14.16 20.52 25.29
C GLU A 114 14.35 20.32 23.79
N GLU A 115 14.11 21.37 22.99
CA GLU A 115 14.35 21.33 21.56
C GLU A 115 15.85 21.31 21.26
N GLY A 116 16.36 20.14 21.04
CA GLY A 116 17.66 20.04 20.41
C GLY A 116 18.65 19.16 21.14
N GLN A 117 18.86 17.99 20.63
CA GLN A 117 20.19 17.42 20.33
C GLN A 117 20.15 16.06 19.62
N ASP A 118 19.00 15.33 19.59
CA ASP A 118 19.06 13.92 19.19
C ASP A 118 18.35 13.55 17.87
N LEU A 119 17.93 14.51 17.01
CA LEU A 119 17.12 14.20 15.84
C LEU A 119 17.75 14.54 14.47
N GLU A 120 18.95 15.13 14.44
CA GLU A 120 19.62 15.48 13.16
C GLU A 120 20.50 14.35 12.58
N GLU A 121 20.88 13.34 13.38
CA GLU A 121 21.79 12.30 12.90
C GLU A 121 21.14 11.13 12.16
N SER A 122 19.81 11.06 12.06
CA SER A 122 19.15 9.90 11.42
C SER A 122 18.61 10.14 10.02
N ASP A 123 18.68 11.37 9.50
CA ASP A 123 18.14 11.69 8.17
C ASP A 123 19.23 11.61 7.06
N GLU A 124 20.54 11.57 7.42
CA GLU A 124 21.61 11.45 6.43
C GLU A 124 21.87 9.99 5.99
N ASP A 125 21.50 9.00 6.82
CA ASP A 125 21.74 7.59 6.50
C ASP A 125 20.66 6.97 5.58
N ALA A 126 19.51 7.62 5.41
CA ALA A 126 18.43 7.11 4.56
C ALA A 126 18.61 7.46 3.08
N ASP A 127 19.27 8.60 2.78
CA ASP A 127 19.48 9.05 1.39
C ASP A 127 20.70 8.38 0.73
N ASN A 128 21.64 7.87 1.55
CA ASN A 128 22.87 7.28 1.01
C ASN A 128 22.75 5.79 0.68
N LYS A 129 21.67 5.12 1.10
CA LYS A 129 21.45 3.69 0.85
C LYS A 129 20.69 3.40 -0.44
N GLN A 130 20.10 4.43 -1.06
CA GLN A 130 19.34 4.29 -2.31
C GLN A 130 20.16 4.61 -3.56
N LYS A 131 21.40 5.08 -3.38
CA LYS A 131 22.27 5.47 -4.50
C LYS A 131 23.21 4.36 -4.96
N ASP A 132 23.41 3.33 -4.14
CA ASP A 132 24.34 2.23 -4.44
C ASP A 132 23.68 0.99 -5.07
N THR A 133 22.34 1.00 -5.27
CA THR A 133 21.63 -0.15 -5.88
C THR A 133 21.18 0.08 -7.32
N ASP A 134 21.25 1.33 -7.82
CA ASP A 134 20.79 1.64 -9.19
C ASP A 134 21.94 1.53 -10.24
N ASP A 135 23.22 1.42 -9.80
CA ASP A 135 24.36 1.36 -10.71
C ASP A 135 24.85 -0.07 -11.06
N GLU A 136 24.33 -1.13 -10.38
CA GLU A 136 24.76 -2.51 -10.66
C GLU A 136 23.84 -3.31 -11.59
N GLU A 137 22.61 -2.86 -11.88
CA GLU A 137 21.68 -3.58 -12.77
C GLU A 137 21.84 -3.24 -14.27
N ASP A 138 22.51 -2.14 -14.62
CA ASP A 138 22.67 -1.74 -16.03
C ASP A 138 23.92 -2.33 -16.70
N GLU A 139 24.90 -2.87 -15.99
CA GLU A 139 26.09 -3.47 -16.62
C GLU A 139 25.89 -4.91 -17.12
N ASP A 140 24.96 -5.66 -16.54
CA ASP A 140 24.70 -7.04 -16.96
C ASP A 140 23.80 -7.14 -18.21
N MET A 141 23.07 -6.07 -18.56
CA MET A 141 22.18 -6.07 -19.73
C MET A 141 22.93 -5.79 -21.04
N VAL A 142 24.09 -5.15 -20.97
CA VAL A 142 24.90 -4.83 -22.17
C VAL A 142 25.75 -6.02 -22.62
N LYS A 143 26.11 -6.93 -21.70
CA LYS A 143 26.92 -8.12 -22.06
C LYS A 143 26.14 -9.26 -22.71
N ALA A 144 24.82 -9.30 -22.53
CA ALA A 144 23.98 -10.33 -23.15
C ALA A 144 23.67 -10.03 -24.65
N ALA A 145 23.70 -8.75 -25.06
CA ALA A 145 23.39 -8.36 -26.42
C ALA A 145 24.55 -8.61 -27.41
N ASP A 146 25.80 -8.58 -26.93
CA ASP A 146 26.96 -8.81 -27.81
C ASP A 146 27.25 -10.30 -28.09
N THR A 147 26.62 -11.21 -27.30
CA THR A 147 26.85 -12.65 -27.50
C THR A 147 25.89 -13.26 -28.54
N GLU A 148 24.70 -12.69 -28.74
CA GLU A 148 23.73 -13.18 -29.73
C GLU A 148 24.05 -12.69 -31.17
N ALA A 149 24.80 -11.59 -31.34
CA ALA A 149 25.17 -11.08 -32.65
C ALA A 149 26.32 -11.90 -33.30
N ALA A 150 27.09 -12.64 -32.52
CA ALA A 150 28.24 -13.42 -33.03
C ALA A 150 27.88 -14.81 -33.55
N GLU A 151 26.73 -15.37 -33.17
CA GLU A 151 26.31 -16.72 -33.57
C GLU A 151 25.45 -16.78 -34.85
N SER A 152 24.99 -15.63 -35.38
CA SER A 152 24.13 -15.60 -36.55
C SER A 152 24.90 -15.50 -37.90
N GLU A 153 26.22 -15.28 -37.90
CA GLU A 153 27.01 -15.14 -39.14
C GLU A 153 27.69 -16.43 -39.65
N THR A 154 27.59 -17.57 -38.96
CA THR A 154 28.31 -18.79 -39.33
C THR A 154 27.48 -19.88 -40.02
N THR A 155 26.22 -19.68 -40.35
CA THR A 155 25.37 -20.72 -40.98
C THR A 155 24.90 -20.44 -42.38
N SER A 156 25.53 -19.48 -43.11
CA SER A 156 25.15 -19.20 -44.51
C SER A 156 26.30 -19.41 -45.46
N THR A 157 26.98 -20.57 -45.42
CA THR A 157 27.83 -21.00 -46.57
C THR A 157 28.02 -22.51 -46.57
N LYS A 158 27.03 -23.24 -47.09
CA LYS A 158 27.22 -24.49 -47.83
C LYS A 158 25.94 -24.90 -48.56
#